data_9fa0822d68058fba225e4a8ab0d347a1
#
_entry.id   9fa0822d68058fba225e4a8ab0d347a1
#
_cell.length_a   1.000
_cell.length_b   1.000
_cell.length_c   1.000
_cell.angle_alpha   90.00
_cell.angle_beta   90.00
_cell.angle_gamma   90.00
#
_symmetry.space_group_name_H-M   'P 1'
#
loop_
_entity.id
_entity.type
_entity.pdbx_description
1 polymer ?
#
loop_
_entity_poly.entity_id
_entity_poly.type
_entity_poly.pdbx_seq_one_letter_code
_entity_poly.pdbx_strand_id
1 'polypeptide(L)'
;EECKLCYYLKIKHGIYQPSMPMPGVFSAINTRLQGNLVGKNLHVLSKNLPDGEVVTQEGWVESNVVPGTDVFIKGKYDLLVKLPDETHLLVDLKISQPGDDKIEKYKTQLGAYKFALENPASPAGGPKDGKKIVVSKLGLLIFYPDRVKFEKGEAVLSFPPSWLDVPIDDELFLEFVGKIDKLLAGAPPAESLSCKWCQYRHVGDQLAHVGSGPVQDDLPF
;
A
#
# COMPACT_ATOMS: atom_id res chain seq x y z
N GLU A 1 -6.61 7.77 6.46
CA GLU A 1 -6.77 6.73 7.51
C GLU A 1 -8.13 6.07 7.37
N GLU A 2 -8.13 4.76 7.42
CA GLU A 2 -9.37 4.00 7.38
C GLU A 2 -10.11 4.13 8.74
N CYS A 3 -11.44 4.09 8.70
CA CYS A 3 -12.29 4.05 9.88
C CYS A 3 -11.93 2.83 10.76
N LYS A 4 -11.71 3.04 12.07
CA LYS A 4 -11.35 1.96 13.00
C LYS A 4 -12.32 0.80 13.00
N LEU A 5 -13.64 1.07 12.94
CA LEU A 5 -14.66 0.02 12.86
C LEU A 5 -14.54 -0.76 11.55
N CYS A 6 -14.40 -0.07 10.40
CA CYS A 6 -14.24 -0.77 9.12
C CYS A 6 -12.99 -1.62 9.09
N TYR A 7 -11.87 -1.15 9.66
CA TYR A 7 -10.67 -1.93 9.80
C TYR A 7 -10.86 -3.15 10.72
N TYR A 8 -11.47 -2.95 11.88
CA TYR A 8 -11.81 -4.04 12.82
C TYR A 8 -12.67 -5.13 12.14
N LEU A 9 -13.74 -4.73 11.45
CA LEU A 9 -14.64 -5.64 10.72
C LEU A 9 -13.90 -6.43 9.64
N LYS A 10 -13.01 -5.77 8.91
CA LYS A 10 -12.17 -6.42 7.90
C LYS A 10 -11.29 -7.52 8.49
N ILE A 11 -10.58 -7.22 9.58
CA ILE A 11 -9.59 -8.14 10.15
C ILE A 11 -10.26 -9.25 10.98
N LYS A 12 -11.25 -8.92 11.81
CA LYS A 12 -11.88 -9.89 12.72
C LYS A 12 -12.98 -10.72 12.07
N HIS A 13 -13.67 -10.17 11.09
CA HIS A 13 -14.88 -10.78 10.52
C HIS A 13 -14.82 -10.99 9.01
N GLY A 14 -13.74 -10.57 8.33
CA GLY A 14 -13.64 -10.68 6.87
C GLY A 14 -14.64 -9.80 6.11
N ILE A 15 -15.19 -8.76 6.76
CA ILE A 15 -16.17 -7.86 6.16
C ILE A 15 -15.42 -6.69 5.51
N TYR A 16 -15.36 -6.70 4.19
CA TYR A 16 -14.67 -5.68 3.40
C TYR A 16 -15.62 -4.57 2.97
N GLN A 17 -15.08 -3.35 2.91
CA GLN A 17 -15.78 -2.25 2.24
C GLN A 17 -15.95 -2.58 0.76
N PRO A 18 -17.12 -2.32 0.16
CA PRO A 18 -17.27 -2.43 -1.28
C PRO A 18 -16.25 -1.54 -1.99
N SER A 19 -15.49 -2.11 -2.93
CA SER A 19 -14.55 -1.36 -3.74
C SER A 19 -15.19 -1.00 -5.07
N MET A 20 -15.01 0.25 -5.51
CA MET A 20 -15.33 0.59 -6.90
C MET A 20 -14.29 -0.05 -7.82
N PRO A 21 -14.71 -0.67 -8.92
CA PRO A 21 -13.77 -1.20 -9.89
C PRO A 21 -12.90 -0.07 -10.45
N MET A 22 -11.58 -0.24 -10.36
CA MET A 22 -10.64 0.71 -10.95
C MET A 22 -10.72 0.60 -12.47
N PRO A 23 -10.87 1.72 -13.21
CA PRO A 23 -10.84 1.67 -14.67
C PRO A 23 -9.58 0.99 -15.19
N GLY A 24 -9.72 0.05 -16.13
CA GLY A 24 -8.62 -0.78 -16.64
C GLY A 24 -7.43 0.00 -17.18
N VAL A 25 -7.66 1.25 -17.62
CA VAL A 25 -6.58 2.14 -18.08
C VAL A 25 -5.54 2.41 -16.97
N PHE A 26 -5.94 2.56 -15.71
CA PHE A 26 -5.00 2.78 -14.62
C PHE A 26 -4.14 1.54 -14.35
N SER A 27 -4.73 0.35 -14.39
CA SER A 27 -3.97 -0.90 -14.33
C SER A 27 -2.98 -1.01 -15.48
N ALA A 28 -3.41 -0.67 -16.70
CA ALA A 28 -2.54 -0.71 -17.88
C ALA A 28 -1.36 0.28 -17.77
N ILE A 29 -1.60 1.51 -17.29
CA ILE A 29 -0.55 2.50 -17.05
C ILE A 29 0.42 2.00 -15.98
N ASN A 30 -0.11 1.51 -14.84
CA ASN A 30 0.72 0.99 -13.75
C ASN A 30 1.64 -0.12 -14.22
N THR A 31 1.11 -1.13 -14.92
CA THR A 31 1.90 -2.25 -15.45
C THR A 31 2.99 -1.78 -16.42
N ARG A 32 2.71 -0.79 -17.26
CA ARG A 32 3.68 -0.28 -18.23
C ARG A 32 4.77 0.56 -17.59
N LEU A 33 4.42 1.40 -16.59
CA LEU A 33 5.38 2.24 -15.86
C LEU A 33 6.31 1.39 -14.98
N GLN A 34 5.77 0.37 -14.33
CA GLN A 34 6.58 -0.58 -13.57
C GLN A 34 7.52 -1.38 -14.48
N GLY A 35 7.06 -1.79 -15.67
CA GLY A 35 7.85 -2.58 -16.60
C GLY A 35 8.52 -3.80 -15.95
N ASN A 36 9.69 -4.16 -16.42
CA ASN A 36 10.59 -5.12 -15.78
C ASN A 36 11.87 -4.40 -15.35
N LEU A 37 12.00 -4.15 -14.04
CA LEU A 37 13.13 -3.44 -13.47
C LEU A 37 14.15 -4.36 -12.79
N VAL A 38 13.81 -5.63 -12.55
CA VAL A 38 14.72 -6.59 -11.89
C VAL A 38 16.02 -6.71 -12.69
N GLY A 39 17.16 -6.63 -11.99
CA GLY A 39 18.51 -6.62 -12.55
C GLY A 39 18.92 -5.29 -13.18
N LYS A 40 18.11 -4.24 -13.05
CA LYS A 40 18.44 -2.91 -13.59
C LYS A 40 18.72 -1.94 -12.45
N ASN A 41 19.62 -1.00 -12.70
CA ASN A 41 19.83 0.15 -11.84
C ASN A 41 18.66 1.13 -11.96
N LEU A 42 18.25 1.76 -10.86
CA LEU A 42 17.19 2.79 -10.89
C LEU A 42 17.50 3.96 -11.82
N HIS A 43 18.79 4.21 -12.10
CA HIS A 43 19.23 5.24 -13.04
C HIS A 43 18.72 5.05 -14.47
N VAL A 44 18.19 3.86 -14.84
CA VAL A 44 17.51 3.68 -16.14
C VAL A 44 16.23 4.52 -16.25
N LEU A 45 15.62 4.85 -15.11
CA LEU A 45 14.43 5.70 -15.05
C LEU A 45 14.79 7.18 -14.99
N SER A 46 15.77 7.54 -14.17
CA SER A 46 16.32 8.89 -14.04
C SER A 46 17.64 8.86 -13.28
N LYS A 47 18.63 9.65 -13.73
CA LYS A 47 19.91 9.80 -13.05
C LYS A 47 19.81 10.46 -11.67
N ASN A 48 18.68 11.09 -11.35
CA ASN A 48 18.44 11.74 -10.07
C ASN A 48 17.88 10.78 -9.01
N LEU A 49 17.61 9.52 -9.36
CA LEU A 49 17.17 8.48 -8.42
C LEU A 49 18.37 7.92 -7.67
N PRO A 50 18.16 7.29 -6.49
CA PRO A 50 19.23 6.62 -5.77
C PRO A 50 19.93 5.56 -6.62
N ASP A 51 21.26 5.45 -6.45
CA ASP A 51 22.05 4.41 -7.08
C ASP A 51 21.76 3.05 -6.43
N GLY A 52 21.50 2.03 -7.22
CA GLY A 52 21.25 0.68 -6.74
C GLY A 52 20.55 -0.20 -7.77
N GLU A 53 20.70 -1.50 -7.62
CA GLU A 53 20.15 -2.52 -8.49
C GLU A 53 18.83 -3.08 -7.93
N VAL A 54 17.78 -3.11 -8.73
CA VAL A 54 16.50 -3.73 -8.35
C VAL A 54 16.68 -5.25 -8.27
N VAL A 55 16.62 -5.80 -7.06
CA VAL A 55 16.78 -7.25 -6.84
C VAL A 55 15.45 -7.99 -6.79
N THR A 56 14.37 -7.30 -6.42
CA THR A 56 13.00 -7.88 -6.42
C THR A 56 11.98 -6.82 -6.79
N GLN A 57 11.01 -7.22 -7.57
CA GLN A 57 9.82 -6.44 -7.91
C GLN A 57 8.58 -7.23 -7.52
N GLU A 58 7.57 -6.53 -6.95
CA GLU A 58 6.30 -7.14 -6.54
C GLU A 58 6.50 -8.32 -5.56
N GLY A 59 7.38 -8.13 -4.57
CA GLY A 59 7.77 -9.17 -3.61
C GLY A 59 6.79 -9.32 -2.46
N TRP A 60 6.50 -10.56 -2.06
CA TRP A 60 5.70 -10.85 -0.88
C TRP A 60 6.56 -10.91 0.39
N VAL A 61 5.98 -10.40 1.48
CA VAL A 61 6.57 -10.50 2.82
C VAL A 61 5.55 -10.98 3.83
N GLU A 62 6.04 -11.74 4.81
CA GLU A 62 5.33 -12.09 6.02
C GLU A 62 6.34 -12.04 7.19
N SER A 63 5.98 -11.34 8.26
CA SER A 63 6.86 -11.20 9.42
C SER A 63 6.57 -12.22 10.52
N ASN A 64 7.53 -12.40 11.41
CA ASN A 64 7.23 -12.89 12.75
C ASN A 64 6.27 -11.92 13.45
N VAL A 65 5.67 -12.38 14.54
CA VAL A 65 4.84 -11.52 15.40
C VAL A 65 5.66 -10.33 15.90
N VAL A 66 5.08 -9.14 15.82
CA VAL A 66 5.72 -7.92 16.33
C VAL A 66 5.86 -8.02 17.85
N PRO A 67 7.05 -7.80 18.41
CA PRO A 67 7.30 -7.97 19.84
C PRO A 67 6.30 -7.21 20.71
N GLY A 68 5.75 -7.91 21.71
CA GLY A 68 4.77 -7.34 22.67
C GLY A 68 3.34 -7.21 22.13
N THR A 69 3.03 -7.83 21.00
CA THR A 69 1.69 -7.83 20.37
C THR A 69 1.32 -9.20 19.83
N ASP A 70 0.08 -9.39 19.40
CA ASP A 70 -0.40 -10.54 18.63
C ASP A 70 -0.47 -10.26 17.11
N VAL A 71 0.13 -9.16 16.67
CA VAL A 71 0.08 -8.69 15.28
C VAL A 71 1.31 -9.17 14.51
N PHE A 72 1.11 -9.66 13.29
CA PHE A 72 2.16 -9.88 12.30
C PHE A 72 1.86 -9.08 11.03
N ILE A 73 2.89 -8.82 10.24
CA ILE A 73 2.78 -8.06 8.99
C ILE A 73 2.78 -9.02 7.82
N LYS A 74 1.83 -8.84 6.92
CA LYS A 74 1.75 -9.55 5.64
C LYS A 74 1.40 -8.61 4.52
N GLY A 75 2.12 -8.69 3.42
CA GLY A 75 1.85 -7.80 2.29
C GLY A 75 2.76 -8.02 1.11
N LYS A 76 2.62 -7.12 0.14
CA LYS A 76 3.37 -7.12 -1.10
C LYS A 76 3.97 -5.73 -1.30
N TYR A 77 5.30 -5.67 -1.39
CA TYR A 77 6.02 -4.43 -1.68
C TYR A 77 6.33 -4.31 -3.18
N ASP A 78 6.52 -3.08 -3.66
CA ASP A 78 6.71 -2.84 -5.09
C ASP A 78 8.13 -3.15 -5.54
N LEU A 79 9.17 -2.51 -4.97
CA LEU A 79 10.56 -2.73 -5.35
C LEU A 79 11.46 -2.86 -4.13
N LEU A 80 12.42 -3.78 -4.23
CA LEU A 80 13.57 -3.88 -3.34
C LEU A 80 14.84 -3.65 -4.16
N VAL A 81 15.65 -2.69 -3.74
CA VAL A 81 16.84 -2.22 -4.45
C VAL A 81 18.05 -2.48 -3.57
N LYS A 82 19.03 -3.21 -4.08
CA LYS A 82 20.31 -3.42 -3.41
C LYS A 82 21.19 -2.19 -3.61
N LEU A 83 21.66 -1.63 -2.52
CA LEU A 83 22.54 -0.46 -2.50
C LEU A 83 24.03 -0.87 -2.58
N PRO A 84 24.94 0.06 -2.94
CA PRO A 84 26.37 -0.22 -3.00
C PRO A 84 27.01 -0.67 -1.66
N ASP A 85 26.39 -0.31 -0.52
CA ASP A 85 26.81 -0.70 0.83
C ASP A 85 26.24 -2.06 1.29
N GLU A 86 25.71 -2.86 0.37
CA GLU A 86 25.09 -4.17 0.60
C GLU A 86 23.79 -4.13 1.40
N THR A 87 23.31 -2.95 1.84
CA THR A 87 21.98 -2.79 2.42
C THR A 87 20.92 -2.62 1.32
N HIS A 88 19.67 -2.42 1.71
CA HIS A 88 18.59 -2.28 0.74
C HIS A 88 17.80 -0.99 0.94
N LEU A 89 17.30 -0.49 -0.18
CA LEU A 89 16.31 0.56 -0.29
C LEU A 89 14.98 -0.09 -0.65
N LEU A 90 13.96 0.14 0.16
CA LEU A 90 12.58 -0.27 -0.13
C LEU A 90 11.85 0.89 -0.79
N VAL A 91 11.28 0.64 -1.97
CA VAL A 91 10.59 1.64 -2.79
C VAL A 91 9.14 1.25 -2.99
N ASP A 92 8.26 2.20 -2.74
CA ASP A 92 6.84 2.08 -3.07
C ASP A 92 6.54 2.98 -4.29
N LEU A 93 5.86 2.42 -5.28
CA LEU A 93 5.58 3.01 -6.57
C LEU A 93 4.17 3.62 -6.59
N LYS A 94 4.05 4.89 -6.95
CA LYS A 94 2.76 5.59 -6.96
C LYS A 94 2.50 6.31 -8.28
N ILE A 95 1.28 6.19 -8.78
CA ILE A 95 0.77 7.03 -9.87
C ILE A 95 -0.14 8.07 -9.22
N SER A 96 0.43 9.21 -8.86
CA SER A 96 -0.29 10.29 -8.19
C SER A 96 0.47 11.61 -8.34
N GLN A 97 -0.20 12.72 -8.08
CA GLN A 97 0.48 14.01 -7.98
C GLN A 97 1.53 13.97 -6.86
N PRO A 98 2.78 14.41 -7.13
CA PRO A 98 3.80 14.53 -6.09
C PRO A 98 3.37 15.54 -5.01
N GLY A 99 3.81 15.30 -3.76
CA GLY A 99 3.55 16.20 -2.64
C GLY A 99 4.09 15.60 -1.34
N ASP A 100 4.55 16.45 -0.43
CA ASP A 100 5.14 16.04 0.85
C ASP A 100 4.15 15.33 1.78
N ASP A 101 2.84 15.59 1.60
CA ASP A 101 1.76 14.86 2.28
C ASP A 101 1.80 13.35 2.06
N LYS A 102 2.44 12.90 0.98
CA LYS A 102 2.63 11.48 0.67
C LYS A 102 3.56 10.79 1.65
N ILE A 103 4.58 11.49 2.16
CA ILE A 103 5.55 10.93 3.10
C ILE A 103 4.82 10.40 4.34
N GLU A 104 4.04 11.23 5.01
CA GLU A 104 3.29 10.83 6.20
C GLU A 104 2.25 9.75 5.91
N LYS A 105 1.62 9.80 4.73
CA LYS A 105 0.62 8.81 4.32
C LYS A 105 1.21 7.40 4.16
N TYR A 106 2.42 7.29 3.58
CA TYR A 106 3.01 5.99 3.23
C TYR A 106 4.12 5.52 4.17
N LYS A 107 4.57 6.38 5.11
CA LYS A 107 5.61 6.07 6.10
C LYS A 107 5.31 4.78 6.89
N THR A 108 4.09 4.64 7.39
CA THR A 108 3.67 3.45 8.15
C THR A 108 3.66 2.19 7.28
N GLN A 109 3.22 2.29 6.02
CA GLN A 109 3.23 1.16 5.10
C GLN A 109 4.64 0.68 4.80
N LEU A 110 5.55 1.61 4.48
CA LEU A 110 6.96 1.29 4.23
C LEU A 110 7.65 0.75 5.48
N GLY A 111 7.36 1.32 6.66
CA GLY A 111 7.82 0.80 7.95
C GLY A 111 7.38 -0.64 8.21
N ALA A 112 6.13 -0.96 7.86
CA ALA A 112 5.61 -2.32 7.97
C ALA A 112 6.36 -3.31 7.07
N TYR A 113 6.60 -2.96 5.82
CA TYR A 113 7.36 -3.83 4.91
C TYR A 113 8.85 -3.94 5.32
N LYS A 114 9.47 -2.84 5.78
CA LYS A 114 10.81 -2.87 6.36
C LYS A 114 10.88 -3.86 7.52
N PHE A 115 9.96 -3.74 8.49
CA PHE A 115 9.90 -4.65 9.62
C PHE A 115 9.79 -6.11 9.17
N ALA A 116 8.91 -6.41 8.20
CA ALA A 116 8.72 -7.76 7.70
C ALA A 116 9.97 -8.31 6.97
N LEU A 117 10.69 -7.50 6.21
CA LEU A 117 11.95 -7.87 5.55
C LEU A 117 13.06 -8.15 6.57
N GLU A 118 13.10 -7.38 7.67
CA GLU A 118 14.12 -7.52 8.71
C GLU A 118 13.78 -8.61 9.74
N ASN A 119 12.51 -9.01 9.86
CA ASN A 119 12.01 -10.00 10.80
C ASN A 119 11.11 -11.03 10.10
N PRO A 120 11.58 -11.71 9.04
CA PRO A 120 10.76 -12.60 8.25
C PRO A 120 10.25 -13.77 9.07
N ALA A 121 8.99 -14.19 8.81
CA ALA A 121 8.45 -15.43 9.33
C ALA A 121 9.24 -16.61 8.77
N SER A 122 9.51 -17.62 9.60
CA SER A 122 10.23 -18.84 9.17
C SER A 122 9.33 -19.73 8.31
N PRO A 123 9.76 -20.39 7.36
CA PRO A 123 10.02 -20.35 5.93
C PRO A 123 8.80 -20.22 5.01
N ALA A 124 7.63 -19.81 5.46
CA ALA A 124 6.40 -19.87 4.65
C ALA A 124 5.99 -18.55 3.97
N GLY A 125 6.63 -17.43 4.20
CA GLY A 125 6.14 -16.13 3.68
C GLY A 125 7.17 -15.01 3.52
N GLY A 126 8.42 -15.29 3.82
CA GLY A 126 9.53 -14.35 3.61
C GLY A 126 10.25 -14.55 2.28
N PRO A 127 11.39 -13.90 2.07
CA PRO A 127 12.31 -14.27 1.00
C PRO A 127 12.48 -15.79 0.99
N LYS A 128 12.54 -16.42 -0.17
CA LYS A 128 12.50 -17.89 -0.36
C LYS A 128 13.45 -18.70 0.54
N ASP A 129 14.39 -18.04 1.20
CA ASP A 129 15.39 -18.59 2.11
C ASP A 129 15.23 -18.14 3.57
N GLY A 130 14.18 -17.39 3.92
CA GLY A 130 13.95 -16.89 5.29
C GLY A 130 15.04 -15.93 5.78
N LYS A 131 15.88 -15.40 4.88
CA LYS A 131 17.01 -14.56 5.22
C LYS A 131 16.55 -13.15 5.57
N LYS A 132 17.04 -12.66 6.72
CA LYS A 132 16.88 -11.25 7.12
C LYS A 132 17.48 -10.34 6.06
N ILE A 133 16.72 -9.35 5.60
CA ILE A 133 17.13 -8.31 4.66
C ILE A 133 17.22 -6.99 5.41
N VAL A 134 18.40 -6.40 5.47
CA VAL A 134 18.63 -5.10 6.11
C VAL A 134 18.17 -3.99 5.17
N VAL A 135 17.21 -3.17 5.63
CA VAL A 135 16.67 -2.04 4.88
C VAL A 135 17.14 -0.74 5.54
N SER A 136 18.05 -0.03 4.88
CA SER A 136 18.64 1.22 5.38
C SER A 136 17.95 2.49 4.84
N LYS A 137 17.14 2.36 3.79
CA LYS A 137 16.45 3.49 3.16
C LYS A 137 15.03 3.12 2.74
N LEU A 138 14.13 4.11 2.81
CA LEU A 138 12.77 4.02 2.31
C LEU A 138 12.51 5.16 1.33
N GLY A 139 11.70 4.92 0.29
CA GLY A 139 11.37 5.98 -0.64
C GLY A 139 10.10 5.76 -1.43
N LEU A 140 9.56 6.84 -1.97
CA LEU A 140 8.45 6.85 -2.89
C LEU A 140 8.93 7.24 -4.28
N LEU A 141 8.66 6.40 -5.26
CA LEU A 141 8.86 6.68 -6.66
C LEU A 141 7.50 7.03 -7.28
N ILE A 142 7.31 8.30 -7.61
CA ILE A 142 6.02 8.83 -8.02
C ILE A 142 6.06 9.17 -9.51
N PHE A 143 5.09 8.68 -10.25
CA PHE A 143 4.84 9.04 -11.63
C PHE A 143 3.54 9.84 -11.73
N TYR A 144 3.60 10.99 -12.39
CA TYR A 144 2.43 11.81 -12.66
C TYR A 144 2.44 12.29 -14.11
N PRO A 145 1.30 12.25 -14.82
CA PRO A 145 1.26 12.73 -16.19
C PRO A 145 1.51 14.23 -16.23
N ASP A 146 2.54 14.63 -16.97
CA ASP A 146 3.01 16.01 -17.08
C ASP A 146 2.57 16.65 -18.40
N ARG A 147 2.83 15.96 -19.52
CA ARG A 147 2.62 16.51 -20.87
C ARG A 147 2.05 15.47 -21.82
N VAL A 148 1.22 15.98 -22.73
CA VAL A 148 0.76 15.21 -23.90
C VAL A 148 1.42 15.77 -25.15
N LYS A 149 1.94 14.91 -26.00
CA LYS A 149 2.41 15.24 -27.35
C LYS A 149 1.64 14.43 -28.36
N PHE A 150 1.35 15.00 -29.51
CA PHE A 150 0.76 14.31 -30.64
C PHE A 150 1.85 14.12 -31.70
N GLU A 151 2.28 12.89 -31.88
CA GLU A 151 3.36 12.53 -32.80
C GLU A 151 2.94 11.32 -33.63
N LYS A 152 3.13 11.36 -34.94
CA LYS A 152 2.85 10.26 -35.88
C LYS A 152 1.46 9.63 -35.76
N GLY A 153 0.44 10.45 -35.43
CA GLY A 153 -0.93 9.98 -35.27
C GLY A 153 -1.23 9.34 -33.91
N GLU A 154 -0.30 9.41 -32.96
CA GLU A 154 -0.43 8.89 -31.60
C GLU A 154 -0.39 10.01 -30.57
N ALA A 155 -1.08 9.82 -29.46
CA ALA A 155 -0.96 10.65 -28.26
C ALA A 155 0.06 10.03 -27.30
N VAL A 156 1.17 10.73 -27.07
CA VAL A 156 2.23 10.30 -26.15
C VAL A 156 2.10 11.07 -24.84
N LEU A 157 1.87 10.34 -23.74
CA LEU A 157 1.77 10.92 -22.41
C LEU A 157 3.10 10.72 -21.65
N SER A 158 3.67 11.83 -21.16
CA SER A 158 4.92 11.82 -20.41
C SER A 158 4.68 11.69 -18.91
N PHE A 159 5.39 10.77 -18.26
CA PHE A 159 5.37 10.53 -16.81
C PHE A 159 6.78 10.68 -16.24
N PRO A 160 7.24 11.90 -15.95
CA PRO A 160 8.54 12.08 -15.31
C PRO A 160 8.53 11.47 -13.91
N PRO A 161 9.57 10.69 -13.54
CA PRO A 161 9.70 10.16 -12.19
C PRO A 161 10.04 11.29 -11.20
N SER A 162 9.35 11.29 -10.06
CA SER A 162 9.66 12.12 -8.89
C SER A 162 10.04 11.22 -7.72
N TRP A 163 11.01 11.66 -6.92
CA TRP A 163 11.51 10.91 -5.78
C TRP A 163 11.25 11.65 -4.47
N LEU A 164 10.79 10.92 -3.46
CA LEU A 164 10.68 11.40 -2.09
C LEU A 164 11.37 10.40 -1.15
N ASP A 165 12.36 10.87 -0.40
CA ASP A 165 12.93 10.10 0.70
C ASP A 165 11.92 10.01 1.85
N VAL A 166 11.72 8.80 2.38
CA VAL A 166 10.84 8.57 3.51
C VAL A 166 11.71 8.26 4.73
N PRO A 167 11.62 9.03 5.81
CA PRO A 167 12.41 8.77 7.00
C PRO A 167 12.00 7.45 7.67
N ILE A 168 13.00 6.68 8.11
CA ILE A 168 12.80 5.51 8.94
C ILE A 168 12.49 5.97 10.35
N ASP A 169 11.42 5.41 10.93
CA ASP A 169 10.99 5.69 12.29
C ASP A 169 10.38 4.41 12.87
N ASP A 170 11.27 3.55 13.36
CA ASP A 170 10.88 2.23 13.87
C ASP A 170 10.08 2.36 15.19
N GLU A 171 10.34 3.38 16.01
CA GLU A 171 9.61 3.61 17.25
C GLU A 171 8.15 3.98 16.96
N LEU A 172 7.92 4.95 16.06
CA LEU A 172 6.58 5.34 15.62
C LEU A 172 5.83 4.17 15.00
N PHE A 173 6.51 3.34 14.21
CA PHE A 173 5.92 2.14 13.63
C PHE A 173 5.47 1.14 14.71
N LEU A 174 6.33 0.83 15.69
CA LEU A 174 6.00 -0.10 16.78
C LEU A 174 4.87 0.45 17.66
N GLU A 175 4.86 1.75 17.95
CA GLU A 175 3.75 2.41 18.67
C GLU A 175 2.43 2.28 17.89
N PHE A 176 2.47 2.47 16.57
CA PHE A 176 1.30 2.29 15.70
C PHE A 176 0.79 0.85 15.75
N VAL A 177 1.67 -0.16 15.67
CA VAL A 177 1.28 -1.58 15.75
C VAL A 177 0.68 -1.90 17.12
N GLY A 178 1.23 -1.38 18.21
CA GLY A 178 0.65 -1.53 19.54
C GLY A 178 -0.77 -0.92 19.67
N LYS A 179 -1.05 0.18 18.98
CA LYS A 179 -2.41 0.74 18.89
C LYS A 179 -3.36 -0.17 18.10
N ILE A 180 -2.87 -0.80 17.02
CA ILE A 180 -3.64 -1.77 16.23
C ILE A 180 -3.94 -3.01 17.05
N ASP A 181 -2.95 -3.54 17.78
CA ASP A 181 -3.12 -4.70 18.63
C ASP A 181 -4.21 -4.48 19.69
N LYS A 182 -4.14 -3.36 20.43
CA LYS A 182 -5.17 -2.98 21.40
C LYS A 182 -6.55 -2.82 20.77
N LEU A 183 -6.62 -2.26 19.56
CA LEU A 183 -7.87 -2.11 18.81
C LEU A 183 -8.48 -3.50 18.49
N LEU A 184 -7.66 -4.44 18.04
CA LEU A 184 -8.11 -5.77 17.63
C LEU A 184 -8.43 -6.69 18.82
N ALA A 185 -7.78 -6.50 19.98
CA ALA A 185 -8.06 -7.21 21.21
C ALA A 185 -9.33 -6.71 21.92
N GLY A 186 -9.74 -5.47 21.65
CA GLY A 186 -10.89 -4.83 22.29
C GLY A 186 -12.24 -5.19 21.68
N ALA A 187 -13.30 -4.58 22.23
CA ALA A 187 -14.63 -4.61 21.66
C ALA A 187 -14.67 -3.83 20.31
N PRO A 188 -15.65 -4.12 19.42
CA PRO A 188 -15.81 -3.34 18.20
C PRO A 188 -15.87 -1.84 18.51
N PRO A 189 -15.03 -1.01 17.86
CA PRO A 189 -15.04 0.42 18.08
C PRO A 189 -16.31 1.07 17.56
N ALA A 190 -16.64 2.26 18.04
CA ALA A 190 -17.76 3.04 17.54
C ALA A 190 -17.58 3.42 16.06
N GLU A 191 -18.69 3.65 15.37
CA GLU A 191 -18.71 4.16 14.02
C GLU A 191 -18.05 5.55 13.93
N SER A 192 -17.34 5.80 12.84
CA SER A 192 -16.80 7.14 12.56
C SER A 192 -17.83 7.98 11.84
N LEU A 193 -18.16 9.15 12.37
CA LEU A 193 -19.07 10.11 11.75
C LEU A 193 -18.57 10.64 10.39
N SER A 194 -17.26 10.61 10.16
CA SER A 194 -16.65 11.01 8.88
C SER A 194 -16.53 9.88 7.87
N CYS A 195 -16.78 8.63 8.27
CA CYS A 195 -16.66 7.48 7.39
C CYS A 195 -17.89 7.32 6.48
N LYS A 196 -17.71 7.51 5.19
CA LYS A 196 -18.81 7.39 4.21
C LYS A 196 -19.44 6.00 4.17
N TRP A 197 -18.67 4.95 4.45
CA TRP A 197 -19.19 3.57 4.51
C TRP A 197 -20.05 3.33 5.75
N CYS A 198 -19.67 3.85 6.92
CA CYS A 198 -20.49 3.79 8.11
C CYS A 198 -21.80 4.58 7.88
N GLN A 199 -21.72 5.79 7.32
CA GLN A 199 -22.87 6.61 7.00
C GLN A 199 -23.82 5.87 6.02
N TYR A 200 -23.30 5.32 4.92
CA TYR A 200 -24.09 4.60 3.93
C TYR A 200 -24.82 3.40 4.54
N ARG A 201 -24.10 2.58 5.33
CA ARG A 201 -24.69 1.43 6.01
C ARG A 201 -25.81 1.85 6.98
N HIS A 202 -25.54 2.87 7.79
CA HIS A 202 -26.50 3.35 8.79
C HIS A 202 -27.78 3.92 8.15
N VAL A 203 -27.66 4.70 7.09
CA VAL A 203 -28.80 5.21 6.32
C VAL A 203 -29.55 4.06 5.63
N GLY A 204 -28.82 3.10 5.07
CA GLY A 204 -29.42 1.92 4.44
C GLY A 204 -30.25 1.10 5.43
N ASP A 205 -29.73 0.85 6.63
CA ASP A 205 -30.44 0.13 7.69
C ASP A 205 -31.70 0.89 8.13
N GLN A 206 -31.62 2.21 8.29
CA GLN A 206 -32.79 3.03 8.63
C GLN A 206 -33.89 2.97 7.57
N LEU A 207 -33.54 3.01 6.30
CA LEU A 207 -34.50 2.97 5.19
C LEU A 207 -35.08 1.56 4.97
N ALA A 208 -34.31 0.49 5.20
CA ALA A 208 -34.78 -0.88 5.10
C ALA A 208 -35.93 -1.19 6.07
N HIS A 209 -35.97 -0.51 7.22
CA HIS A 209 -37.08 -0.65 8.18
C HIS A 209 -38.34 0.16 7.83
N VAL A 210 -38.27 1.11 6.89
CA VAL A 210 -39.40 1.91 6.43
C VAL A 210 -40.16 1.26 5.27
N GLY A 211 -39.51 0.35 4.53
CA GLY A 211 -40.03 -0.30 3.36
C GLY A 211 -40.19 -1.82 3.49
N SER A 212 -41.05 -2.32 4.38
CA SER A 212 -41.42 -3.75 4.41
C SER A 212 -42.43 -4.14 3.33
N GLY A 213 -42.32 -3.57 2.13
CA GLY A 213 -43.01 -4.04 0.94
C GLY A 213 -42.22 -5.13 0.24
N PRO A 214 -42.85 -6.03 -0.55
CA PRO A 214 -42.10 -7.03 -1.30
C PRO A 214 -41.10 -6.35 -2.22
N VAL A 215 -39.84 -6.86 -2.21
CA VAL A 215 -38.81 -6.43 -3.14
C VAL A 215 -39.31 -6.67 -4.55
N GLN A 216 -39.56 -5.63 -5.31
CA GLN A 216 -39.79 -5.76 -6.75
C GLN A 216 -38.45 -6.04 -7.40
N ASP A 217 -38.28 -7.25 -7.93
CA ASP A 217 -37.06 -7.70 -8.64
C ASP A 217 -36.90 -7.06 -10.04
N ASP A 218 -37.64 -6.01 -10.33
CA ASP A 218 -37.61 -5.33 -11.62
C ASP A 218 -36.77 -4.05 -11.57
N LEU A 219 -35.44 -4.19 -11.35
CA LEU A 219 -34.51 -3.13 -11.74
C LEU A 219 -34.09 -3.37 -13.19
N PRO A 220 -34.41 -2.47 -14.12
CA PRO A 220 -33.97 -2.58 -15.50
C PRO A 220 -32.48 -2.15 -15.58
N PHE A 221 -31.56 -3.09 -15.52
CA PHE A 221 -30.18 -2.91 -15.93
C PHE A 221 -29.78 -4.04 -16.87
#